data_cecaa2f6eef721e8d3c75dc380bdd61f
#
_entry.id   cecaa2f6eef721e8d3c75dc380bdd61f
#
_cell.length_a   1.000
_cell.length_b   1.000
_cell.length_c   1.000
_cell.angle_alpha   90.00
_cell.angle_beta   90.00
_cell.angle_gamma   90.00
#
_symmetry.space_group_name_H-M   'P 1'
#
loop_
_entity.id
_entity.type
_entity.pdbx_description
1 polymer ?
#
loop_
_entity_poly.entity_id
_entity_poly.type
_entity_poly.pdbx_seq_one_letter_code
_entity_poly.pdbx_strand_id
1 'polypeptide(L)'
;MSWRDFWNGEHAIYVSDRHKALHYRRIAQDIAAAVPSKDAAVLDVGCGEALSADLVASACGKLILCEAASTVREKLRARFGRLANLSVVSPEEVEAMPDDSLDLVVANSLIQYLKEDELKPALATWLAKLKPGGELILADVIPPDLSPLTDATELLGFAWRGGFFVAALGGLVRTVFSDYRKLRAQYGLSTYSAVGITALVEAAGFTGVTRRTNFGHNPHRMAFSARKQATPEAPTP
;
A
#
# COMPACT_ATOMS: atom_id res chain seq x y z
N MET A 1 -13.06 -3.57 -18.62
CA MET A 1 -12.77 -4.05 -17.24
C MET A 1 -11.65 -3.17 -16.71
N SER A 2 -11.87 -2.41 -15.64
CA SER A 2 -10.86 -1.57 -14.97
C SER A 2 -10.11 -2.37 -13.90
N TRP A 3 -9.03 -1.81 -13.33
CA TRP A 3 -8.39 -2.38 -12.15
C TRP A 3 -9.36 -2.50 -10.97
N ARG A 4 -10.29 -1.54 -10.81
CA ARG A 4 -11.36 -1.61 -9.79
C ARG A 4 -12.29 -2.80 -10.00
N ASP A 5 -12.69 -3.07 -11.25
CA ASP A 5 -13.54 -4.23 -11.58
C ASP A 5 -12.80 -5.54 -11.34
N PHE A 6 -11.50 -5.56 -11.65
CA PHE A 6 -10.65 -6.71 -11.36
C PHE A 6 -10.64 -7.02 -9.87
N TRP A 7 -10.37 -6.04 -9.00
CA TRP A 7 -10.27 -6.25 -7.55
C TRP A 7 -11.61 -6.57 -6.87
N ASN A 8 -12.75 -6.28 -7.50
CA ASN A 8 -14.07 -6.72 -7.04
C ASN A 8 -14.34 -8.21 -7.28
N GLY A 9 -13.54 -8.89 -8.11
CA GLY A 9 -13.64 -10.32 -8.39
C GLY A 9 -12.81 -11.19 -7.45
N GLU A 10 -12.97 -12.52 -7.55
CA GLU A 10 -12.07 -13.47 -6.90
C GLU A 10 -10.84 -13.72 -7.78
N HIS A 11 -9.65 -13.40 -7.28
CA HIS A 11 -8.41 -13.55 -8.05
C HIS A 11 -7.37 -14.39 -7.33
N ALA A 12 -6.80 -15.35 -8.05
CA ALA A 12 -5.69 -16.18 -7.59
C ALA A 12 -4.33 -15.48 -7.79
N ILE A 13 -4.15 -14.27 -7.21
CA ILE A 13 -2.85 -13.58 -7.24
C ILE A 13 -1.84 -14.29 -6.34
N TYR A 14 -2.33 -14.89 -5.28
CA TYR A 14 -1.50 -15.65 -4.35
C TYR A 14 -1.44 -17.11 -4.75
N VAL A 15 -0.26 -17.71 -4.68
CA VAL A 15 -0.03 -19.11 -5.07
C VAL A 15 -0.61 -20.11 -4.06
N SER A 16 -0.87 -19.66 -2.82
CA SER A 16 -1.52 -20.44 -1.75
C SER A 16 -2.00 -19.50 -0.63
N ASP A 17 -2.90 -19.98 0.24
CA ASP A 17 -3.37 -19.27 1.44
C ASP A 17 -2.20 -18.95 2.39
N ARG A 18 -1.23 -19.86 2.51
CA ARG A 18 -0.02 -19.63 3.29
C ARG A 18 0.82 -18.48 2.76
N HIS A 19 1.01 -18.39 1.43
CA HIS A 19 1.66 -17.25 0.80
C HIS A 19 0.93 -15.95 1.14
N LYS A 20 -0.38 -15.94 0.94
CA LYS A 20 -1.24 -14.78 1.21
C LYS A 20 -1.13 -14.34 2.68
N ALA A 21 -1.25 -15.27 3.62
CA ALA A 21 -1.15 -14.96 5.05
C ALA A 21 0.22 -14.39 5.44
N LEU A 22 1.31 -14.98 4.97
CA LEU A 22 2.68 -14.51 5.24
C LEU A 22 2.95 -13.15 4.60
N HIS A 23 2.47 -12.92 3.39
CA HIS A 23 2.59 -11.64 2.69
C HIS A 23 1.91 -10.51 3.47
N TYR A 24 0.63 -10.66 3.81
CA TYR A 24 -0.09 -9.64 4.58
C TYR A 24 0.49 -9.44 5.98
N ARG A 25 0.93 -10.52 6.63
CA ARG A 25 1.57 -10.41 7.95
C ARG A 25 2.86 -9.59 7.87
N ARG A 26 3.69 -9.82 6.86
CA ARG A 26 4.94 -9.07 6.68
C ARG A 26 4.66 -7.58 6.44
N ILE A 27 3.73 -7.25 5.54
CA ILE A 27 3.34 -5.86 5.28
C ILE A 27 2.79 -5.21 6.56
N ALA A 28 1.90 -5.89 7.30
CA ALA A 28 1.36 -5.35 8.54
C ALA A 28 2.46 -5.08 9.59
N GLN A 29 3.49 -5.93 9.68
CA GLN A 29 4.65 -5.71 10.55
C GLN A 29 5.45 -4.48 10.11
N ASP A 30 5.69 -4.32 8.81
CA ASP A 30 6.43 -3.18 8.26
C ASP A 30 5.64 -1.86 8.46
N ILE A 31 4.32 -1.86 8.27
CA ILE A 31 3.45 -0.71 8.57
C ILE A 31 3.45 -0.41 10.08
N ALA A 32 3.25 -1.41 10.92
CA ALA A 32 3.23 -1.23 12.38
C ALA A 32 4.55 -0.65 12.91
N ALA A 33 5.68 -1.05 12.34
CA ALA A 33 7.00 -0.50 12.67
C ALA A 33 7.19 0.96 12.21
N ALA A 34 6.39 1.42 11.24
CA ALA A 34 6.43 2.79 10.74
C ALA A 34 5.44 3.73 11.47
N VAL A 35 4.57 3.20 12.31
CA VAL A 35 3.62 4.01 13.11
C VAL A 35 4.39 4.93 14.06
N PRO A 36 4.17 6.26 14.01
CA PRO A 36 5.00 7.21 14.76
C PRO A 36 4.73 7.21 16.27
N SER A 37 3.51 6.86 16.69
CA SER A 37 3.13 6.81 18.12
C SER A 37 1.92 5.92 18.35
N LYS A 38 1.68 5.55 19.61
CA LYS A 38 0.50 4.76 20.02
C LYS A 38 -0.83 5.48 19.80
N ASP A 39 -0.84 6.78 19.76
CA ASP A 39 -2.04 7.61 19.56
C ASP A 39 -2.23 8.02 18.11
N ALA A 40 -1.32 7.60 17.22
CA ALA A 40 -1.33 8.00 15.83
C ALA A 40 -2.61 7.54 15.10
N ALA A 41 -3.11 8.41 14.20
CA ALA A 41 -4.13 8.08 13.22
C ALA A 41 -3.44 7.67 11.90
N VAL A 42 -3.66 6.44 11.49
CA VAL A 42 -3.02 5.81 10.33
C VAL A 42 -4.05 5.51 9.25
N LEU A 43 -3.77 5.88 8.01
CA LEU A 43 -4.54 5.51 6.82
C LEU A 43 -3.71 4.54 5.96
N ASP A 44 -4.25 3.34 5.72
CA ASP A 44 -3.71 2.36 4.78
C ASP A 44 -4.57 2.39 3.50
N VAL A 45 -4.02 2.96 2.42
CA VAL A 45 -4.74 3.18 1.16
C VAL A 45 -4.49 2.05 0.18
N GLY A 46 -5.57 1.47 -0.35
CA GLY A 46 -5.50 0.29 -1.20
C GLY A 46 -5.05 -0.94 -0.41
N CYS A 47 -5.55 -1.07 0.81
CA CYS A 47 -5.12 -2.07 1.78
C CYS A 47 -5.41 -3.52 1.36
N GLY A 48 -6.25 -3.74 0.32
CA GLY A 48 -6.68 -5.06 -0.11
C GLY A 48 -7.37 -5.82 1.03
N GLU A 49 -7.10 -7.12 1.17
CA GLU A 49 -7.72 -7.92 2.23
C GLU A 49 -7.13 -7.71 3.63
N ALA A 50 -5.97 -7.03 3.75
CA ALA A 50 -5.31 -6.62 5.00
C ALA A 50 -5.41 -7.66 6.14
N LEU A 51 -5.13 -8.97 5.83
CA LEU A 51 -5.43 -10.11 6.72
C LEU A 51 -4.89 -9.97 8.15
N SER A 52 -3.87 -9.16 8.35
CA SER A 52 -3.19 -8.92 9.63
C SER A 52 -3.27 -7.46 10.08
N ALA A 53 -4.36 -6.75 9.72
CA ALA A 53 -4.55 -5.35 10.11
C ALA A 53 -4.65 -5.15 11.64
N ASP A 54 -5.00 -6.20 12.38
CA ASP A 54 -4.97 -6.22 13.84
C ASP A 54 -3.59 -5.89 14.43
N LEU A 55 -2.49 -6.29 13.76
CA LEU A 55 -1.13 -5.92 14.17
C LEU A 55 -0.90 -4.41 14.05
N VAL A 56 -1.38 -3.79 12.97
CA VAL A 56 -1.28 -2.33 12.79
C VAL A 56 -2.19 -1.62 13.78
N ALA A 57 -3.44 -2.08 13.94
CA ALA A 57 -4.38 -1.51 14.88
C ALA A 57 -3.86 -1.55 16.32
N SER A 58 -3.09 -2.60 16.70
CA SER A 58 -2.47 -2.68 18.01
C SER A 58 -1.30 -1.70 18.20
N ALA A 59 -0.74 -1.17 17.12
CA ALA A 59 0.39 -0.25 17.14
C ALA A 59 -0.02 1.24 17.15
N CYS A 60 -1.28 1.57 16.83
CA CYS A 60 -1.76 2.95 16.66
C CYS A 60 -3.07 3.21 17.44
N GLY A 61 -3.42 4.48 17.57
CA GLY A 61 -4.67 4.90 18.20
C GLY A 61 -5.88 4.72 17.29
N LYS A 62 -5.70 4.93 15.99
CA LYS A 62 -6.76 4.77 14.99
C LYS A 62 -6.17 4.22 13.68
N LEU A 63 -6.74 3.12 13.18
CA LEU A 63 -6.43 2.57 11.87
C LEU A 63 -7.63 2.75 10.94
N ILE A 64 -7.38 3.32 9.77
CA ILE A 64 -8.36 3.49 8.71
C ILE A 64 -7.88 2.68 7.50
N LEU A 65 -8.64 1.65 7.13
CA LEU A 65 -8.40 0.85 5.94
C LEU A 65 -9.21 1.42 4.78
N CYS A 66 -8.55 1.95 3.77
CA CYS A 66 -9.20 2.45 2.56
C CYS A 66 -9.06 1.42 1.44
N GLU A 67 -10.20 1.03 0.86
CA GLU A 67 -10.23 0.07 -0.26
C GLU A 67 -11.32 0.48 -1.26
N ALA A 68 -11.00 0.48 -2.56
CA ALA A 68 -11.92 0.87 -3.61
C ALA A 68 -12.98 -0.23 -3.91
N ALA A 69 -12.60 -1.51 -3.78
CA ALA A 69 -13.47 -2.64 -4.05
C ALA A 69 -14.49 -2.87 -2.93
N SER A 70 -15.79 -2.69 -3.21
CA SER A 70 -16.86 -2.81 -2.22
C SER A 70 -16.93 -4.20 -1.60
N THR A 71 -16.74 -5.26 -2.40
CA THR A 71 -16.72 -6.65 -1.91
C THR A 71 -15.59 -6.91 -0.91
N VAL A 72 -14.43 -6.27 -1.12
CA VAL A 72 -13.29 -6.36 -0.19
C VAL A 72 -13.58 -5.57 1.08
N ARG A 73 -14.18 -4.38 0.99
CA ARG A 73 -14.60 -3.61 2.18
C ARG A 73 -15.58 -4.39 3.05
N GLU A 74 -16.55 -5.10 2.47
CA GLU A 74 -17.48 -5.96 3.22
C GLU A 74 -16.74 -7.06 3.99
N LYS A 75 -15.80 -7.75 3.35
CA LYS A 75 -14.96 -8.76 4.00
C LYS A 75 -14.12 -8.17 5.14
N LEU A 76 -13.57 -6.97 4.96
CA LEU A 76 -12.80 -6.26 6.00
C LEU A 76 -13.69 -5.88 7.19
N ARG A 77 -14.89 -5.33 6.93
CA ARG A 77 -15.86 -4.98 8.00
C ARG A 77 -16.30 -6.23 8.78
N ALA A 78 -16.57 -7.33 8.08
CA ALA A 78 -16.92 -8.60 8.74
C ALA A 78 -15.78 -9.13 9.61
N ARG A 79 -14.52 -9.00 9.16
CA ARG A 79 -13.35 -9.50 9.88
C ARG A 79 -12.96 -8.64 11.08
N PHE A 80 -12.95 -7.32 10.91
CA PHE A 80 -12.37 -6.39 11.87
C PHE A 80 -13.38 -5.48 12.59
N GLY A 81 -14.68 -5.62 12.32
CA GLY A 81 -15.73 -4.75 12.88
C GLY A 81 -15.85 -4.78 14.41
N ARG A 82 -15.13 -5.68 15.08
CA ARG A 82 -15.06 -5.72 16.56
C ARG A 82 -13.92 -4.87 17.14
N LEU A 83 -12.99 -4.39 16.30
CA LEU A 83 -11.89 -3.53 16.73
C LEU A 83 -12.37 -2.08 16.78
N ALA A 84 -12.48 -1.53 17.99
CA ALA A 84 -13.04 -0.18 18.20
C ALA A 84 -12.20 0.93 17.54
N ASN A 85 -10.91 0.71 17.36
CA ASN A 85 -9.98 1.66 16.75
C ASN A 85 -9.72 1.42 15.26
N LEU A 86 -10.49 0.52 14.59
CA LEU A 86 -10.35 0.23 13.17
C LEU A 86 -11.64 0.60 12.42
N SER A 87 -11.50 1.34 11.33
CA SER A 87 -12.59 1.65 10.40
C SER A 87 -12.23 1.27 8.97
N VAL A 88 -13.26 0.96 8.16
CA VAL A 88 -13.11 0.59 6.74
C VAL A 88 -13.91 1.57 5.89
N VAL A 89 -13.22 2.27 4.99
CA VAL A 89 -13.75 3.36 4.19
C VAL A 89 -13.50 3.17 2.69
N SER A 90 -14.24 3.90 1.87
CA SER A 90 -13.97 4.04 0.43
C SER A 90 -13.02 5.23 0.17
N PRO A 91 -12.45 5.35 -1.05
CA PRO A 91 -11.67 6.53 -1.42
C PRO A 91 -12.46 7.85 -1.28
N GLU A 92 -13.75 7.85 -1.64
CA GLU A 92 -14.64 9.01 -1.55
C GLU A 92 -14.87 9.41 -0.08
N GLU A 93 -14.95 8.43 0.82
CA GLU A 93 -15.05 8.69 2.26
C GLU A 93 -13.74 9.27 2.82
N VAL A 94 -12.56 8.91 2.27
CA VAL A 94 -11.27 9.55 2.62
C VAL A 94 -11.26 11.01 2.18
N GLU A 95 -11.75 11.33 0.97
CA GLU A 95 -11.84 12.71 0.49
C GLU A 95 -12.70 13.58 1.43
N ALA A 96 -13.78 13.01 1.98
CA ALA A 96 -14.70 13.69 2.91
C ALA A 96 -14.17 13.80 4.36
N MET A 97 -13.05 13.16 4.70
CA MET A 97 -12.46 13.27 6.03
C MET A 97 -11.97 14.69 6.32
N PRO A 98 -11.90 15.09 7.60
CA PRO A 98 -11.28 16.36 7.98
C PRO A 98 -9.82 16.43 7.51
N ASP A 99 -9.39 17.60 7.06
CA ASP A 99 -7.99 17.88 6.81
C ASP A 99 -7.21 17.86 8.13
N ASP A 100 -5.89 17.70 8.05
CA ASP A 100 -5.00 17.69 9.22
C ASP A 100 -5.41 16.65 10.31
N SER A 101 -5.94 15.49 9.90
CA SER A 101 -6.45 14.48 10.82
C SER A 101 -5.60 13.21 10.93
N LEU A 102 -4.64 13.01 10.03
CA LEU A 102 -3.81 11.81 9.95
C LEU A 102 -2.35 12.08 10.31
N ASP A 103 -1.73 11.16 11.02
CA ASP A 103 -0.30 11.20 11.35
C ASP A 103 0.53 10.44 10.32
N LEU A 104 -0.05 9.38 9.71
CA LEU A 104 0.60 8.54 8.73
C LEU A 104 -0.38 8.11 7.63
N VAL A 105 0.03 8.26 6.39
CA VAL A 105 -0.62 7.66 5.22
C VAL A 105 0.33 6.66 4.59
N VAL A 106 -0.14 5.43 4.36
CA VAL A 106 0.60 4.37 3.68
C VAL A 106 -0.14 3.98 2.41
N ALA A 107 0.58 3.92 1.30
CA ALA A 107 0.11 3.35 0.04
C ALA A 107 1.12 2.27 -0.40
N ASN A 108 0.82 1.02 -0.05
CA ASN A 108 1.66 -0.13 -0.39
C ASN A 108 1.07 -0.90 -1.57
N SER A 109 1.87 -1.20 -2.59
CA SER A 109 1.45 -1.94 -3.80
C SER A 109 0.25 -1.31 -4.53
N LEU A 110 0.02 0.00 -4.38
CA LEU A 110 -1.15 0.69 -4.92
C LEU A 110 -0.82 1.49 -6.17
N ILE A 111 0.23 2.33 -6.14
CA ILE A 111 0.47 3.33 -7.18
C ILE A 111 0.76 2.73 -8.55
N GLN A 112 1.13 1.46 -8.61
CA GLN A 112 1.32 0.73 -9.86
C GLN A 112 0.01 0.53 -10.66
N TYR A 113 -1.14 0.67 -10.02
CA TYR A 113 -2.47 0.56 -10.65
C TYR A 113 -3.07 1.92 -10.99
N LEU A 114 -2.45 3.01 -10.56
CA LEU A 114 -2.87 4.37 -10.82
C LEU A 114 -2.07 4.93 -12.00
N LYS A 115 -2.78 5.60 -12.91
CA LYS A 115 -2.13 6.46 -13.90
C LYS A 115 -1.69 7.76 -13.24
N GLU A 116 -0.85 8.52 -13.92
CA GLU A 116 -0.33 9.78 -13.37
C GLU A 116 -1.44 10.80 -13.10
N ASP A 117 -2.48 10.83 -13.94
CA ASP A 117 -3.66 11.68 -13.77
C ASP A 117 -4.55 11.26 -12.59
N GLU A 118 -4.46 10.00 -12.13
CA GLU A 118 -5.11 9.50 -10.93
C GLU A 118 -4.21 9.65 -9.69
N LEU A 119 -2.89 9.47 -9.83
CA LEU A 119 -1.95 9.59 -8.73
C LEU A 119 -1.81 11.04 -8.22
N LYS A 120 -1.78 12.03 -9.10
CA LYS A 120 -1.65 13.44 -8.71
C LYS A 120 -2.77 13.91 -7.78
N PRO A 121 -4.06 13.74 -8.10
CA PRO A 121 -5.13 14.11 -7.17
C PRO A 121 -5.12 13.27 -5.89
N ALA A 122 -4.74 11.99 -5.95
CA ALA A 122 -4.60 11.16 -4.76
C ALA A 122 -3.52 11.71 -3.79
N LEU A 123 -2.35 12.07 -4.32
CA LEU A 123 -1.28 12.71 -3.53
C LEU A 123 -1.75 14.02 -2.89
N ALA A 124 -2.49 14.86 -3.62
CA ALA A 124 -3.05 16.10 -3.09
C ALA A 124 -4.05 15.85 -1.95
N THR A 125 -4.93 14.85 -2.12
CA THR A 125 -5.86 14.42 -1.07
C THR A 125 -5.09 13.93 0.17
N TRP A 126 -4.12 13.05 0.00
CA TRP A 126 -3.34 12.52 1.15
C TRP A 126 -2.57 13.63 1.86
N LEU A 127 -2.00 14.59 1.11
CA LEU A 127 -1.34 15.76 1.69
C LEU A 127 -2.32 16.58 2.52
N ALA A 128 -3.53 16.86 2.02
CA ALA A 128 -4.54 17.61 2.75
C ALA A 128 -4.92 16.93 4.09
N LYS A 129 -5.10 15.59 4.07
CA LYS A 129 -5.53 14.82 5.25
C LYS A 129 -4.42 14.63 6.28
N LEU A 130 -3.15 14.68 5.89
CA LEU A 130 -2.04 14.62 6.84
C LEU A 130 -1.98 15.87 7.71
N LYS A 131 -1.68 15.69 8.98
CA LYS A 131 -1.33 16.79 9.89
C LYS A 131 -0.01 17.45 9.45
N PRO A 132 0.24 18.71 9.81
CA PRO A 132 1.57 19.29 9.68
C PRO A 132 2.62 18.40 10.35
N GLY A 133 3.70 18.06 9.62
CA GLY A 133 4.72 17.08 10.04
C GLY A 133 4.35 15.61 9.85
N GLY A 134 3.10 15.30 9.49
CA GLY A 134 2.66 13.94 9.17
C GLY A 134 3.37 13.34 7.97
N GLU A 135 3.44 12.01 7.91
CA GLU A 135 4.26 11.26 6.95
C GLU A 135 3.41 10.50 5.92
N LEU A 136 3.82 10.58 4.66
CA LEU A 136 3.39 9.68 3.58
C LEU A 136 4.45 8.61 3.35
N ILE A 137 4.02 7.34 3.24
CA ILE A 137 4.87 6.24 2.77
C ILE A 137 4.28 5.65 1.51
N LEU A 138 5.06 5.68 0.42
CA LEU A 138 4.79 4.95 -0.80
C LEU A 138 5.69 3.73 -0.83
N ALA A 139 5.13 2.53 -0.79
CA ALA A 139 5.89 1.29 -0.77
C ALA A 139 5.50 0.35 -1.92
N ASP A 140 6.37 -0.58 -2.23
CA ASP A 140 6.27 -1.53 -3.34
C ASP A 140 6.21 -0.84 -4.72
N VAL A 141 6.92 0.29 -4.86
CA VAL A 141 7.04 1.04 -6.11
C VAL A 141 7.90 0.25 -7.09
N ILE A 142 7.37 0.00 -8.29
CA ILE A 142 8.05 -0.80 -9.32
C ILE A 142 9.02 0.09 -10.11
N PRO A 143 10.34 -0.18 -10.10
CA PRO A 143 11.27 0.50 -10.99
C PRO A 143 11.08 0.06 -12.45
N PRO A 144 11.39 0.91 -13.45
CA PRO A 144 11.15 0.61 -14.86
C PRO A 144 11.96 -0.57 -15.39
N ASP A 145 13.11 -0.83 -14.81
CA ASP A 145 14.09 -1.86 -15.20
C ASP A 145 13.92 -3.19 -14.44
N LEU A 146 12.91 -3.30 -13.56
CA LEU A 146 12.67 -4.54 -12.82
C LEU A 146 12.19 -5.66 -13.74
N SER A 147 13.00 -6.69 -13.87
CA SER A 147 12.66 -7.82 -14.72
C SER A 147 11.64 -8.76 -14.04
N PRO A 148 10.75 -9.40 -14.83
CA PRO A 148 9.85 -10.43 -14.29
C PRO A 148 10.59 -11.63 -13.65
N LEU A 149 11.81 -11.90 -14.10
CA LEU A 149 12.65 -12.97 -13.54
C LEU A 149 13.10 -12.62 -12.12
N THR A 150 13.43 -11.36 -11.86
CA THR A 150 13.78 -10.88 -10.51
C THR A 150 12.59 -11.04 -9.56
N ASP A 151 11.39 -10.61 -9.96
CA ASP A 151 10.17 -10.82 -9.17
C ASP A 151 9.92 -12.31 -8.88
N ALA A 152 10.14 -13.19 -9.87
CA ALA A 152 9.97 -14.64 -9.71
C ALA A 152 11.01 -15.24 -8.74
N THR A 153 12.28 -14.84 -8.82
CA THR A 153 13.32 -15.33 -7.92
C THR A 153 13.11 -14.90 -6.48
N GLU A 154 12.65 -13.65 -6.26
CA GLU A 154 12.30 -13.16 -4.92
C GLU A 154 11.10 -13.90 -4.33
N LEU A 155 10.08 -14.17 -5.15
CA LEU A 155 8.94 -15.00 -4.74
C LEU A 155 9.41 -16.42 -4.34
N LEU A 156 10.28 -17.05 -5.12
CA LEU A 156 10.82 -18.40 -4.79
C LEU A 156 11.65 -18.38 -3.51
N GLY A 157 12.49 -17.36 -3.31
CA GLY A 157 13.24 -17.18 -2.07
C GLY A 157 12.34 -16.96 -0.84
N PHE A 158 11.30 -16.18 -0.99
CA PHE A 158 10.28 -16.00 0.05
C PHE A 158 9.52 -17.29 0.33
N ALA A 159 9.15 -18.02 -0.72
CA ALA A 159 8.44 -19.30 -0.63
C ALA A 159 9.26 -20.40 0.05
N TRP A 160 10.58 -20.43 -0.22
CA TRP A 160 11.50 -21.36 0.46
C TRP A 160 11.50 -21.12 1.96
N ARG A 161 11.72 -19.87 2.38
CA ARG A 161 11.72 -19.49 3.80
C ARG A 161 10.34 -19.65 4.45
N GLY A 162 9.27 -19.45 3.68
CA GLY A 162 7.87 -19.54 4.12
C GLY A 162 7.27 -20.95 4.09
N GLY A 163 7.98 -21.95 3.55
CA GLY A 163 7.50 -23.34 3.47
C GLY A 163 6.36 -23.57 2.46
N PHE A 164 6.33 -22.79 1.35
CA PHE A 164 5.34 -22.95 0.26
C PHE A 164 5.99 -23.00 -1.14
N PHE A 165 7.27 -23.42 -1.23
CA PHE A 165 8.06 -23.42 -2.46
C PHE A 165 7.39 -24.18 -3.61
N VAL A 166 6.84 -25.38 -3.36
CA VAL A 166 6.16 -26.20 -4.39
C VAL A 166 4.93 -25.44 -4.93
N ALA A 167 4.16 -24.81 -4.05
CA ALA A 167 3.02 -24.01 -4.46
C ALA A 167 3.46 -22.77 -5.27
N ALA A 168 4.58 -22.14 -4.93
CA ALA A 168 5.13 -21.01 -5.68
C ALA A 168 5.56 -21.42 -7.09
N LEU A 169 6.24 -22.56 -7.24
CA LEU A 169 6.65 -23.08 -8.54
C LEU A 169 5.44 -23.37 -9.43
N GLY A 170 4.42 -24.06 -8.90
CA GLY A 170 3.17 -24.30 -9.61
C GLY A 170 2.39 -23.02 -9.92
N GLY A 171 2.43 -22.04 -9.02
CA GLY A 171 1.82 -20.73 -9.19
C GLY A 171 2.46 -19.90 -10.31
N LEU A 172 3.79 -19.91 -10.41
CA LEU A 172 4.50 -19.22 -11.52
C LEU A 172 4.08 -19.78 -12.88
N VAL A 173 3.96 -21.10 -13.03
CA VAL A 173 3.46 -21.72 -14.26
C VAL A 173 2.02 -21.27 -14.54
N ARG A 174 1.15 -21.24 -13.52
CA ARG A 174 -0.24 -20.80 -13.66
C ARG A 174 -0.38 -19.32 -14.00
N THR A 175 0.49 -18.48 -13.46
CA THR A 175 0.49 -17.03 -13.73
C THR A 175 0.74 -16.71 -15.21
N VAL A 176 1.51 -17.55 -15.92
CA VAL A 176 1.73 -17.42 -17.37
C VAL A 176 0.42 -17.47 -18.15
N PHE A 177 -0.58 -18.21 -17.66
CA PHE A 177 -1.89 -18.41 -18.30
C PHE A 177 -3.04 -17.67 -17.60
N SER A 178 -2.77 -16.79 -16.62
CA SER A 178 -3.78 -16.14 -15.79
C SER A 178 -4.40 -14.91 -16.45
N ASP A 179 -5.62 -14.57 -16.01
CA ASP A 179 -6.29 -13.31 -16.40
C ASP A 179 -5.56 -12.07 -15.87
N TYR A 180 -4.84 -12.19 -14.76
CA TYR A 180 -3.95 -11.14 -14.24
C TYR A 180 -2.86 -10.78 -15.26
N ARG A 181 -2.26 -11.76 -15.93
CA ARG A 181 -1.30 -11.50 -17.00
C ARG A 181 -1.94 -10.79 -18.19
N LYS A 182 -3.15 -11.19 -18.59
CA LYS A 182 -3.89 -10.52 -19.67
C LYS A 182 -4.21 -9.08 -19.30
N LEU A 183 -4.67 -8.85 -18.07
CA LEU A 183 -4.96 -7.52 -17.55
C LEU A 183 -3.71 -6.65 -17.49
N ARG A 184 -2.61 -7.20 -16.98
CA ARG A 184 -1.30 -6.53 -16.96
C ARG A 184 -0.79 -6.21 -18.37
N ALA A 185 -1.03 -7.08 -19.34
CA ALA A 185 -0.68 -6.83 -20.74
C ALA A 185 -1.56 -5.76 -21.40
N GLN A 186 -2.83 -5.68 -21.00
CA GLN A 186 -3.81 -4.75 -21.57
C GLN A 186 -3.72 -3.35 -20.96
N TYR A 187 -3.56 -3.23 -19.64
CA TYR A 187 -3.57 -1.95 -18.91
C TYR A 187 -2.18 -1.49 -18.46
N GLY A 188 -1.21 -2.40 -18.46
CA GLY A 188 0.13 -2.15 -17.91
C GLY A 188 0.13 -2.07 -16.38
N LEU A 189 1.31 -1.88 -15.84
CA LEU A 189 1.52 -1.39 -14.48
C LEU A 189 2.34 -0.12 -14.59
N SER A 190 1.97 0.91 -13.86
CA SER A 190 2.77 2.12 -13.77
C SER A 190 4.10 1.81 -13.08
N THR A 191 5.18 2.22 -13.71
CA THR A 191 6.54 2.08 -13.17
C THR A 191 7.14 3.47 -12.99
N TYR A 192 7.95 3.64 -11.97
CA TYR A 192 8.52 4.94 -11.65
C TYR A 192 10.02 4.80 -11.40
N SER A 193 10.83 5.67 -12.01
CA SER A 193 12.20 5.84 -11.55
C SER A 193 12.23 6.53 -10.19
N ALA A 194 13.31 6.36 -9.43
CA ALA A 194 13.45 7.03 -8.14
C ALA A 194 13.33 8.56 -8.29
N VAL A 195 13.93 9.14 -9.32
CA VAL A 195 13.82 10.57 -9.61
C VAL A 195 12.39 10.96 -10.00
N GLY A 196 11.72 10.16 -10.82
CA GLY A 196 10.35 10.45 -11.28
C GLY A 196 9.33 10.48 -10.14
N ILE A 197 9.35 9.46 -9.28
CA ILE A 197 8.42 9.43 -8.13
C ILE A 197 8.73 10.54 -7.11
N THR A 198 10.01 10.83 -6.87
CA THR A 198 10.41 11.95 -6.00
C THR A 198 9.85 13.27 -6.54
N ALA A 199 10.04 13.55 -7.83
CA ALA A 199 9.53 14.79 -8.44
C ALA A 199 7.98 14.89 -8.37
N LEU A 200 7.27 13.77 -8.58
CA LEU A 200 5.80 13.75 -8.46
C LEU A 200 5.32 14.05 -7.03
N VAL A 201 5.98 13.49 -6.03
CA VAL A 201 5.65 13.69 -4.62
C VAL A 201 5.96 15.12 -4.19
N GLU A 202 7.11 15.66 -4.59
CA GLU A 202 7.50 17.06 -4.33
C GLU A 202 6.56 18.05 -5.04
N ALA A 203 6.18 17.78 -6.28
CA ALA A 203 5.23 18.60 -7.03
C ALA A 203 3.83 18.62 -6.41
N ALA A 204 3.45 17.56 -5.66
CA ALA A 204 2.22 17.53 -4.89
C ALA A 204 2.28 18.34 -3.57
N GLY A 205 3.45 18.89 -3.21
CA GLY A 205 3.64 19.74 -2.02
C GLY A 205 4.26 19.03 -0.81
N PHE A 206 4.68 17.78 -0.96
CA PHE A 206 5.44 17.08 0.08
C PHE A 206 6.89 17.54 0.12
N THR A 207 7.52 17.40 1.28
CA THR A 207 8.92 17.78 1.52
C THR A 207 9.70 16.60 2.10
N GLY A 208 11.03 16.64 1.99
CA GLY A 208 11.91 15.64 2.60
C GLY A 208 11.72 14.24 2.04
N VAL A 209 11.49 14.13 0.72
CA VAL A 209 11.33 12.83 0.07
C VAL A 209 12.62 12.02 0.18
N THR A 210 12.56 10.89 0.86
CA THR A 210 13.71 10.03 1.10
C THR A 210 13.39 8.57 0.78
N ARG A 211 14.39 7.87 0.25
CA ARG A 211 14.26 6.42 0.03
C ARG A 211 14.38 5.66 1.35
N ARG A 212 13.56 4.64 1.53
CA ARG A 212 13.55 3.76 2.69
C ARG A 212 13.56 2.28 2.27
N THR A 213 13.74 1.38 3.24
CA THR A 213 13.58 -0.05 3.02
C THR A 213 12.17 -0.35 2.57
N ASN A 214 12.03 -1.15 1.50
CA ASN A 214 10.73 -1.52 0.98
C ASN A 214 9.95 -2.40 1.96
N PHE A 215 8.63 -2.30 1.91
CA PHE A 215 7.72 -3.18 2.63
C PHE A 215 7.57 -4.52 1.91
N GLY A 216 7.29 -5.58 2.67
CA GLY A 216 7.13 -6.91 2.11
C GLY A 216 8.46 -7.64 1.86
N HIS A 217 8.46 -8.54 0.88
CA HIS A 217 9.56 -9.48 0.69
C HIS A 217 10.52 -9.12 -0.45
N ASN A 218 10.15 -8.22 -1.35
CA ASN A 218 10.95 -7.92 -2.54
C ASN A 218 11.85 -6.69 -2.33
N PRO A 219 13.18 -6.87 -2.17
CA PRO A 219 14.11 -5.77 -1.92
C PRO A 219 14.43 -4.95 -3.19
N HIS A 220 14.09 -5.45 -4.38
CA HIS A 220 14.31 -4.77 -5.66
C HIS A 220 13.24 -3.73 -5.97
N ARG A 221 12.14 -3.74 -5.23
CA ARG A 221 11.14 -2.68 -5.29
C ARG A 221 11.51 -1.55 -4.35
N MET A 222 10.96 -0.38 -4.61
CA MET A 222 11.33 0.84 -3.90
C MET A 222 10.27 1.25 -2.89
N ALA A 223 10.70 1.91 -1.82
CA ALA A 223 9.80 2.65 -0.95
C ALA A 223 10.39 4.04 -0.65
N PHE A 224 9.47 4.98 -0.47
CA PHE A 224 9.79 6.39 -0.19
C PHE A 224 8.95 6.87 0.97
N SER A 225 9.52 7.74 1.79
CA SER A 225 8.79 8.55 2.75
C SER A 225 8.91 10.03 2.40
N ALA A 226 7.86 10.77 2.71
CA ALA A 226 7.79 12.21 2.52
C ALA A 226 6.92 12.82 3.61
N ARG A 227 7.06 14.11 3.88
CA ARG A 227 6.33 14.78 4.95
C ARG A 227 5.50 15.95 4.44
N LYS A 228 4.35 16.16 5.07
CA LYS A 228 3.69 17.46 5.02
C LYS A 228 4.52 18.47 5.80
N GLN A 229 4.77 19.63 5.21
CA GLN A 229 5.54 20.68 5.90
C GLN A 229 4.92 20.99 7.27
N ALA A 230 5.76 21.04 8.29
CA ALA A 230 5.32 21.47 9.61
C ALA A 230 4.93 22.95 9.55
N THR A 231 3.86 23.33 10.26
CA THR A 231 3.56 24.75 10.46
C THR A 231 4.72 25.36 11.26
N PRO A 232 5.29 26.50 10.83
CA PRO A 232 6.30 27.17 11.64
C PRO A 232 5.73 27.46 13.04
N GLU A 233 6.45 27.07 14.09
CA GLU A 233 6.10 27.50 15.43
C GLU A 233 6.05 29.01 15.47
N ALA A 234 4.94 29.58 15.94
CA ALA A 234 4.87 31.00 16.20
C ALA A 234 6.01 31.38 17.18
N PRO A 235 6.79 32.44 16.91
CA PRO A 235 7.84 32.84 17.84
C PRO A 235 7.24 33.04 19.22
N THR A 236 7.78 32.29 20.19
CA THR A 236 7.38 32.44 21.61
C THR A 236 7.65 33.87 22.04
N PRO A 237 6.70 34.57 22.65
CA PRO A 237 6.81 35.96 23.05
C PRO A 237 7.85 36.18 24.16
#